data_49257362e818b81b7f2b23f60491c77f
#
_entry.id   49257362e818b81b7f2b23f60491c77f
#
_cell.length_a   1.000
_cell.length_b   1.000
_cell.length_c   1.000
_cell.angle_alpha   90.00
_cell.angle_beta   90.00
_cell.angle_gamma   90.00
#
_symmetry.space_group_name_H-M   'P 1'
#
loop_
_entity.id
_entity.type
_entity.pdbx_description
1 polymer ?
#
loop_
_entity_poly.entity_id
_entity_poly.type
_entity_poly.pdbx_seq_one_letter_code
_entity_poly.pdbx_strand_id
1 'polypeptide(L)'
;PGAKLITMKLIVDTKTREVLGMQAVGEGEVAKRIDVVATVLTLVGTVDDLFDIDLSYAPPYNSPIDNVAVAANSIMNKLAGRLKGISSLEAKELLNSDGVVFLDVRTPDECKQIRLGNCSNIKYIPLGQLRSRCGELNKDDEIVAFCKISLRGYEAEGILEGQDFKKVRVMEGGIVAWPFECEK
;
A
#
# COMPACT_ATOMS: atom_id res chain seq x y z
N PRO A 1 -21.66 -10.55 6.27
CA PRO A 1 -21.82 -9.43 5.39
C PRO A 1 -20.49 -9.23 4.64
N GLY A 2 -20.55 -9.17 3.29
CA GLY A 2 -19.34 -9.09 2.47
C GLY A 2 -18.58 -7.78 2.73
N ALA A 3 -17.24 -7.87 2.84
CA ALA A 3 -16.39 -6.69 2.92
C ALA A 3 -16.57 -5.83 1.67
N LYS A 4 -16.72 -4.52 1.84
CA LYS A 4 -16.80 -3.55 0.76
C LYS A 4 -15.48 -2.80 0.64
N LEU A 5 -15.00 -2.62 -0.58
CA LEU A 5 -13.76 -1.92 -0.84
C LEU A 5 -13.93 -0.42 -0.56
N ILE A 6 -12.95 0.15 0.15
CA ILE A 6 -12.77 1.60 0.33
C ILE A 6 -11.33 1.91 -0.04
N THR A 7 -11.14 2.87 -0.94
CA THR A 7 -9.84 3.46 -1.24
C THR A 7 -9.74 4.80 -0.53
N MET A 8 -8.66 4.98 0.24
CA MET A 8 -8.43 6.21 1.01
C MET A 8 -7.07 6.79 0.69
N LYS A 9 -6.99 8.13 0.65
CA LYS A 9 -5.77 8.91 0.57
C LYS A 9 -5.74 9.86 1.76
N LEU A 10 -4.83 9.60 2.70
CA LEU A 10 -4.57 10.47 3.86
C LEU A 10 -3.36 11.36 3.56
N ILE A 11 -3.43 12.64 3.92
CA ILE A 11 -2.38 13.63 3.73
C ILE A 11 -1.97 14.16 5.10
N VAL A 12 -0.67 14.12 5.37
CA VAL A 12 -0.07 14.48 6.66
C VAL A 12 1.18 15.32 6.44
N ASP A 13 1.40 16.33 7.27
CA ASP A 13 2.67 17.06 7.29
C ASP A 13 3.79 16.17 7.83
N THR A 14 4.91 16.11 7.11
CA THR A 14 6.01 15.20 7.46
C THR A 14 6.83 15.66 8.68
N LYS A 15 6.72 16.94 9.09
CA LYS A 15 7.46 17.53 10.19
C LYS A 15 6.60 17.62 11.45
N THR A 16 5.42 18.24 11.32
CA THR A 16 4.49 18.44 12.45
C THR A 16 3.67 17.22 12.75
N ARG A 17 3.53 16.30 11.76
CA ARG A 17 2.67 15.12 11.79
C ARG A 17 1.17 15.45 11.80
N GLU A 18 0.80 16.72 11.60
CA GLU A 18 -0.59 17.18 11.52
C GLU A 18 -1.32 16.54 10.33
N VAL A 19 -2.55 16.15 10.53
CA VAL A 19 -3.44 15.68 9.47
C VAL A 19 -3.88 16.87 8.64
N LEU A 20 -3.59 16.87 7.35
CA LEU A 20 -3.89 17.96 6.42
C LEU A 20 -5.13 17.69 5.55
N GLY A 21 -5.57 16.45 5.46
CA GLY A 21 -6.75 16.10 4.70
C GLY A 21 -6.89 14.61 4.43
N MET A 22 -8.09 14.24 3.97
CA MET A 22 -8.39 12.89 3.49
C MET A 22 -9.33 12.93 2.30
N GLN A 23 -9.13 11.98 1.39
CA GLN A 23 -10.08 11.63 0.34
C GLN A 23 -10.41 10.15 0.47
N ALA A 24 -11.68 9.79 0.27
CA ALA A 24 -12.11 8.41 0.29
C ALA A 24 -13.17 8.15 -0.76
N VAL A 25 -13.12 6.96 -1.38
CA VAL A 25 -14.08 6.49 -2.36
C VAL A 25 -14.32 4.99 -2.16
N GLY A 26 -15.55 4.55 -2.31
CA GLY A 26 -15.90 3.14 -2.19
C GLY A 26 -17.36 2.92 -1.81
N GLU A 27 -17.74 1.65 -1.70
CA GLU A 27 -19.10 1.22 -1.36
C GLU A 27 -19.34 1.07 0.16
N GLY A 28 -18.28 1.15 0.96
CA GLY A 28 -18.36 1.06 2.42
C GLY A 28 -18.86 2.38 3.04
N GLU A 29 -18.86 2.46 4.36
CA GLU A 29 -19.28 3.65 5.12
C GLU A 29 -18.24 4.78 5.01
N VAL A 30 -18.08 5.35 3.80
CA VAL A 30 -17.08 6.38 3.49
C VAL A 30 -17.34 7.64 4.32
N ALA A 31 -18.59 8.12 4.39
CA ALA A 31 -18.94 9.34 5.12
C ALA A 31 -18.51 9.29 6.59
N LYS A 32 -18.76 8.17 7.28
CA LYS A 32 -18.34 7.97 8.67
C LYS A 32 -16.83 8.17 8.85
N ARG A 33 -16.00 7.67 7.92
CA ARG A 33 -14.53 7.81 8.00
C ARG A 33 -14.08 9.23 7.70
N ILE A 34 -14.72 9.89 6.76
CA ILE A 34 -14.49 11.32 6.48
C ILE A 34 -14.83 12.17 7.71
N ASP A 35 -15.95 11.91 8.39
CA ASP A 35 -16.37 12.67 9.57
C ASP A 35 -15.36 12.53 10.73
N VAL A 36 -14.82 11.32 10.94
CA VAL A 36 -13.74 11.10 11.93
C VAL A 36 -12.53 11.96 11.61
N VAL A 37 -12.05 11.93 10.37
CA VAL A 37 -10.86 12.70 9.97
C VAL A 37 -11.15 14.21 9.97
N ALA A 38 -12.35 14.64 9.57
CA ALA A 38 -12.76 16.04 9.64
C ALA A 38 -12.76 16.57 11.09
N THR A 39 -13.13 15.74 12.05
CA THR A 39 -13.04 16.07 13.48
C THR A 39 -11.59 16.29 13.91
N VAL A 40 -10.69 15.36 13.55
CA VAL A 40 -9.24 15.48 13.86
C VAL A 40 -8.66 16.74 13.21
N LEU A 41 -8.99 17.02 11.93
CA LEU A 41 -8.58 18.23 11.23
C LEU A 41 -9.04 19.51 11.95
N THR A 42 -10.29 19.56 12.41
CA THR A 42 -10.83 20.72 13.12
C THR A 42 -10.10 20.99 14.43
N LEU A 43 -9.61 19.94 15.08
CA LEU A 43 -8.85 20.02 16.33
C LEU A 43 -7.33 20.19 16.11
N VAL A 44 -6.88 20.34 14.86
CA VAL A 44 -5.46 20.41 14.48
C VAL A 44 -4.69 19.18 14.99
N GLY A 45 -5.34 18.01 14.92
CA GLY A 45 -4.77 16.76 15.43
C GLY A 45 -3.76 16.14 14.48
N THR A 46 -2.95 15.25 15.03
CA THR A 46 -1.85 14.56 14.35
C THR A 46 -2.29 13.18 13.85
N VAL A 47 -1.42 12.55 13.05
CA VAL A 47 -1.63 11.16 12.62
C VAL A 47 -1.55 10.18 13.80
N ASP A 48 -0.83 10.53 14.87
CA ASP A 48 -0.78 9.74 16.09
C ASP A 48 -2.11 9.79 16.83
N ASP A 49 -2.70 10.99 16.97
CA ASP A 49 -4.04 11.16 17.53
C ASP A 49 -5.08 10.36 16.71
N LEU A 50 -4.97 10.42 15.37
CA LEU A 50 -5.87 9.68 14.48
C LEU A 50 -5.73 8.15 14.61
N PHE A 51 -4.53 7.66 14.89
CA PHE A 51 -4.27 6.23 15.13
C PHE A 51 -4.82 5.77 16.49
N ASP A 52 -4.70 6.62 17.51
CA ASP A 52 -5.05 6.30 18.89
C ASP A 52 -6.56 6.47 19.20
N ILE A 53 -7.35 7.00 18.25
CA ILE A 53 -8.80 7.11 18.43
C ILE A 53 -9.42 5.73 18.60
N ASP A 54 -10.03 5.50 19.76
CA ASP A 54 -10.81 4.30 20.06
C ASP A 54 -12.23 4.43 19.50
N LEU A 55 -12.39 4.03 18.24
CA LEU A 55 -13.69 4.06 17.57
C LEU A 55 -14.58 2.91 18.04
N SER A 56 -15.89 3.19 18.09
CA SER A 56 -16.87 2.21 18.51
C SER A 56 -16.79 0.91 17.70
N TYR A 57 -16.68 -0.21 18.41
CA TYR A 57 -16.59 -1.55 17.84
C TYR A 57 -17.69 -2.46 18.39
N ALA A 58 -18.35 -3.17 17.47
CA ALA A 58 -19.13 -4.35 17.77
C ALA A 58 -19.11 -5.27 16.54
N PRO A 59 -18.91 -6.59 16.71
CA PRO A 59 -18.65 -7.53 15.60
C PRO A 59 -19.58 -7.43 14.39
N PRO A 60 -20.91 -7.21 14.53
CA PRO A 60 -21.79 -7.09 13.37
C PRO A 60 -21.65 -5.78 12.58
N TYR A 61 -21.08 -4.74 13.20
CA TYR A 61 -21.14 -3.37 12.67
C TYR A 61 -19.80 -2.81 12.22
N ASN A 62 -18.70 -3.21 12.86
CA ASN A 62 -17.38 -2.69 12.52
C ASN A 62 -16.28 -3.74 12.74
N SER A 63 -15.11 -3.55 12.11
CA SER A 63 -13.91 -4.31 12.41
C SER A 63 -13.23 -3.79 13.69
N PRO A 64 -12.44 -4.64 14.40
CA PRO A 64 -11.70 -4.21 15.60
C PRO A 64 -10.75 -3.05 15.34
N ILE A 65 -10.16 -3.00 14.15
CA ILE A 65 -9.31 -1.89 13.71
C ILE A 65 -10.00 -1.25 12.50
N ASP A 66 -10.40 0.01 12.66
CA ASP A 66 -11.04 0.76 11.58
C ASP A 66 -10.02 1.11 10.47
N ASN A 67 -10.52 1.25 9.24
CA ASN A 67 -9.70 1.59 8.08
C ASN A 67 -8.97 2.93 8.24
N VAL A 68 -9.51 3.87 9.02
CA VAL A 68 -8.84 5.15 9.33
C VAL A 68 -7.58 4.91 10.15
N ALA A 69 -7.63 4.05 11.18
CA ALA A 69 -6.46 3.67 11.97
C ALA A 69 -5.42 2.91 11.11
N VAL A 70 -5.88 2.06 10.18
CA VAL A 70 -4.98 1.39 9.22
C VAL A 70 -4.27 2.40 8.31
N ALA A 71 -4.99 3.42 7.82
CA ALA A 71 -4.40 4.49 7.01
C ALA A 71 -3.37 5.31 7.82
N ALA A 72 -3.71 5.67 9.07
CA ALA A 72 -2.80 6.36 9.97
C ALA A 72 -1.52 5.54 10.23
N ASN A 73 -1.65 4.24 10.54
CA ASN A 73 -0.51 3.34 10.74
C ASN A 73 0.39 3.26 9.49
N SER A 74 -0.21 3.22 8.29
CA SER A 74 0.55 3.22 7.04
C SER A 74 1.41 4.49 6.89
N ILE A 75 0.85 5.67 7.22
CA ILE A 75 1.59 6.93 7.24
C ILE A 75 2.69 6.91 8.29
N MET A 76 2.41 6.43 9.50
CA MET A 76 3.41 6.31 10.58
C MET A 76 4.59 5.43 10.15
N ASN A 77 4.33 4.32 9.45
CA ASN A 77 5.38 3.47 8.88
C ASN A 77 6.19 4.19 7.80
N LYS A 78 5.56 5.02 6.95
CA LYS A 78 6.27 5.87 5.98
C LYS A 78 7.18 6.89 6.70
N LEU A 79 6.66 7.61 7.67
CA LEU A 79 7.41 8.61 8.45
C LEU A 79 8.59 7.98 9.21
N ALA A 80 8.44 6.75 9.67
CA ALA A 80 9.50 5.97 10.33
C ALA A 80 10.49 5.30 9.34
N GLY A 81 10.31 5.48 8.01
CA GLY A 81 11.14 4.86 6.99
C GLY A 81 10.96 3.33 6.85
N ARG A 82 9.91 2.77 7.46
CA ARG A 82 9.59 1.33 7.41
C ARG A 82 8.80 0.93 6.16
N LEU A 83 8.20 1.89 5.47
CA LEU A 83 7.46 1.73 4.22
C LEU A 83 7.99 2.75 3.22
N LYS A 84 8.62 2.29 2.17
CA LYS A 84 9.10 3.12 1.06
C LYS A 84 8.10 3.03 -0.09
N GLY A 85 7.01 3.77 0.05
CA GLY A 85 5.93 3.79 -0.92
C GLY A 85 6.29 4.53 -2.20
N ILE A 86 5.72 4.08 -3.32
CA ILE A 86 5.73 4.76 -4.62
C ILE A 86 4.30 4.81 -5.17
N SER A 87 3.88 5.95 -5.66
CA SER A 87 2.57 6.09 -6.29
C SER A 87 2.49 5.34 -7.62
N SER A 88 1.27 5.01 -8.08
CA SER A 88 1.06 4.39 -9.37
C SER A 88 1.58 5.26 -10.53
N LEU A 89 1.55 6.60 -10.39
CA LEU A 89 2.07 7.53 -11.40
C LEU A 89 3.59 7.43 -11.50
N GLU A 90 4.30 7.53 -10.37
CA GLU A 90 5.75 7.38 -10.33
C GLU A 90 6.19 5.98 -10.77
N ALA A 91 5.47 4.93 -10.34
CA ALA A 91 5.74 3.57 -10.78
C ALA A 91 5.58 3.41 -12.30
N LYS A 92 4.61 4.10 -12.92
CA LYS A 92 4.42 4.10 -14.38
C LYS A 92 5.64 4.62 -15.12
N GLU A 93 6.31 5.64 -14.61
CA GLU A 93 7.51 6.21 -15.20
C GLU A 93 8.70 5.25 -15.16
N LEU A 94 8.69 4.30 -14.23
CA LEU A 94 9.72 3.28 -14.07
C LEU A 94 9.47 2.01 -14.91
N LEU A 95 8.30 1.87 -15.53
CA LEU A 95 8.04 0.71 -16.40
C LEU A 95 9.08 0.63 -17.52
N ASN A 96 9.65 -0.56 -17.66
CA ASN A 96 10.66 -0.86 -18.67
C ASN A 96 11.97 -0.05 -18.56
N SER A 97 12.22 0.61 -17.41
CA SER A 97 13.49 1.27 -17.14
C SER A 97 14.58 0.25 -16.82
N ASP A 98 15.79 0.50 -17.29
CA ASP A 98 16.94 -0.34 -17.00
C ASP A 98 17.25 -0.33 -15.50
N GLY A 99 17.60 -1.51 -14.95
CA GLY A 99 17.92 -1.67 -13.53
C GLY A 99 16.71 -1.55 -12.58
N VAL A 100 15.47 -1.62 -13.12
CA VAL A 100 14.24 -1.67 -12.33
C VAL A 100 13.52 -2.98 -12.57
N VAL A 101 13.03 -3.62 -11.51
CA VAL A 101 12.23 -4.85 -11.56
C VAL A 101 10.91 -4.65 -10.83
N PHE A 102 9.80 -4.88 -11.52
CA PHE A 102 8.49 -4.96 -10.91
C PHE A 102 8.28 -6.37 -10.35
N LEU A 103 8.15 -6.48 -9.03
CA LEU A 103 7.97 -7.76 -8.34
C LEU A 103 6.51 -7.97 -7.95
N ASP A 104 5.83 -8.83 -8.68
CA ASP A 104 4.46 -9.26 -8.35
C ASP A 104 4.51 -10.42 -7.35
N VAL A 105 4.04 -10.15 -6.12
CA VAL A 105 4.03 -11.14 -5.03
C VAL A 105 2.66 -11.79 -4.83
N ARG A 106 1.77 -11.66 -5.80
CA ARG A 106 0.44 -12.31 -5.79
C ARG A 106 0.53 -13.80 -6.08
N THR A 107 -0.57 -14.50 -5.87
CA THR A 107 -0.69 -15.90 -6.27
C THR A 107 -0.77 -16.04 -7.79
N PRO A 108 -0.39 -17.21 -8.37
CA PRO A 108 -0.50 -17.45 -9.81
C PRO A 108 -1.93 -17.26 -10.34
N ASP A 109 -2.95 -17.59 -9.55
CA ASP A 109 -4.34 -17.45 -9.98
C ASP A 109 -4.81 -15.99 -10.01
N GLU A 110 -4.31 -15.13 -9.10
CA GLU A 110 -4.53 -13.69 -9.18
C GLU A 110 -3.83 -13.09 -10.41
N CYS A 111 -2.63 -13.55 -10.74
CA CYS A 111 -1.88 -13.08 -11.91
C CYS A 111 -2.53 -13.49 -13.24
N LYS A 112 -3.27 -14.61 -13.29
CA LYS A 112 -4.05 -15.01 -14.48
C LYS A 112 -5.26 -14.12 -14.73
N GLN A 113 -5.81 -13.50 -13.68
CA GLN A 113 -7.00 -12.66 -13.79
C GLN A 113 -6.69 -11.26 -14.31
N ILE A 114 -5.57 -10.69 -13.87
CA ILE A 114 -5.14 -9.35 -14.24
C ILE A 114 -3.62 -9.19 -14.02
N ARG A 115 -2.93 -8.57 -14.95
CA ARG A 115 -1.49 -8.25 -14.89
C ARG A 115 -1.25 -6.81 -15.29
N LEU A 116 -0.08 -6.26 -14.92
CA LEU A 116 0.37 -4.98 -15.45
C LEU A 116 0.57 -5.11 -16.95
N GLY A 117 -0.05 -4.24 -17.72
CA GLY A 117 0.13 -4.18 -19.17
C GLY A 117 1.46 -3.52 -19.54
N ASN A 118 2.03 -3.98 -20.66
CA ASN A 118 3.25 -3.41 -21.24
C ASN A 118 4.46 -3.35 -20.27
N CYS A 119 4.60 -4.35 -19.37
CA CYS A 119 5.68 -4.44 -18.41
C CYS A 119 6.61 -5.62 -18.76
N SER A 120 7.77 -5.33 -19.36
CA SER A 120 8.76 -6.34 -19.76
C SER A 120 9.71 -6.72 -18.62
N ASN A 121 9.89 -5.85 -17.63
CA ASN A 121 10.80 -6.01 -16.49
C ASN A 121 10.06 -6.52 -15.24
N ILE A 122 9.09 -7.43 -15.41
CA ILE A 122 8.31 -8.01 -14.31
C ILE A 122 8.83 -9.39 -13.89
N LYS A 123 8.84 -9.65 -12.59
CA LYS A 123 9.10 -10.96 -11.97
C LYS A 123 7.89 -11.38 -11.15
N TYR A 124 7.55 -12.67 -11.23
CA TYR A 124 6.42 -13.26 -10.50
C TYR A 124 6.96 -14.22 -9.45
N ILE A 125 6.99 -13.78 -8.20
CA ILE A 125 7.40 -14.60 -7.05
C ILE A 125 6.35 -14.45 -5.95
N PRO A 126 5.46 -15.43 -5.77
CA PRO A 126 4.46 -15.38 -4.70
C PRO A 126 5.11 -15.13 -3.33
N LEU A 127 4.49 -14.29 -2.49
CA LEU A 127 5.05 -13.88 -1.21
C LEU A 127 5.55 -15.06 -0.36
N GLY A 128 4.78 -16.16 -0.30
CA GLY A 128 5.16 -17.36 0.46
C GLY A 128 6.42 -18.06 -0.06
N GLN A 129 6.86 -17.78 -1.29
CA GLN A 129 8.07 -18.33 -1.89
C GLN A 129 9.23 -17.32 -1.90
N LEU A 130 8.98 -16.04 -1.59
CA LEU A 130 9.95 -14.98 -1.78
C LEU A 130 11.25 -15.22 -0.99
N ARG A 131 11.15 -15.69 0.27
CA ARG A 131 12.35 -15.98 1.10
C ARG A 131 13.30 -17.00 0.48
N SER A 132 12.76 -18.02 -0.19
CA SER A 132 13.55 -19.07 -0.82
C SER A 132 14.00 -18.74 -2.25
N ARG A 133 13.34 -17.77 -2.90
CA ARG A 133 13.55 -17.42 -4.29
C ARG A 133 14.11 -16.01 -4.51
N CYS A 134 14.42 -15.27 -3.45
CA CYS A 134 15.00 -13.93 -3.55
C CYS A 134 16.32 -13.90 -4.35
N GLY A 135 17.06 -15.01 -4.41
CA GLY A 135 18.26 -15.15 -5.25
C GLY A 135 18.01 -15.06 -6.77
N GLU A 136 16.74 -15.09 -7.22
CA GLU A 136 16.38 -14.85 -8.63
C GLU A 136 16.37 -13.35 -8.99
N LEU A 137 16.46 -12.48 -7.98
CA LEU A 137 16.51 -11.02 -8.11
C LEU A 137 17.95 -10.53 -7.97
N ASN A 138 18.29 -9.48 -8.72
CA ASN A 138 19.58 -8.83 -8.58
C ASN A 138 19.50 -7.74 -7.49
N LYS A 139 20.44 -7.74 -6.54
CA LYS A 139 20.47 -6.78 -5.42
C LYS A 139 20.79 -5.34 -5.84
N ASP A 140 21.39 -5.18 -7.00
CA ASP A 140 21.74 -3.86 -7.56
C ASP A 140 20.54 -3.17 -8.21
N ASP A 141 19.52 -3.95 -8.61
CA ASP A 141 18.32 -3.44 -9.21
C ASP A 141 17.42 -2.74 -8.16
N GLU A 142 16.64 -1.79 -8.63
CA GLU A 142 15.54 -1.22 -7.87
C GLU A 142 14.32 -2.14 -7.99
N ILE A 143 13.79 -2.60 -6.87
CA ILE A 143 12.63 -3.49 -6.83
C ILE A 143 11.37 -2.69 -6.48
N VAL A 144 10.39 -2.71 -7.36
CA VAL A 144 9.04 -2.17 -7.10
C VAL A 144 8.12 -3.33 -6.78
N ALA A 145 7.95 -3.64 -5.50
CA ALA A 145 7.11 -4.74 -5.05
C ALA A 145 5.63 -4.33 -5.04
N PHE A 146 4.76 -5.21 -5.51
CA PHE A 146 3.32 -4.96 -5.48
C PHE A 146 2.50 -6.24 -5.30
N CYS A 147 1.27 -6.05 -4.83
CA CYS A 147 0.27 -7.11 -4.77
C CYS A 147 -1.10 -6.59 -5.21
N LYS A 148 -2.18 -7.13 -4.66
CA LYS A 148 -3.53 -6.66 -4.97
C LYS A 148 -3.78 -5.24 -4.43
N ILE A 149 -3.43 -4.97 -3.14
CA ILE A 149 -3.79 -3.74 -2.42
C ILE A 149 -2.65 -3.11 -1.60
N SER A 150 -1.41 -3.53 -1.70
CA SER A 150 -0.16 -3.11 -1.03
C SER A 150 0.33 -4.00 0.12
N LEU A 151 -0.51 -4.58 0.99
CA LEU A 151 -0.07 -5.26 2.22
C LEU A 151 1.04 -6.29 1.98
N ARG A 152 0.83 -7.23 1.06
CA ARG A 152 1.86 -8.22 0.70
C ARG A 152 3.09 -7.60 0.02
N GLY A 153 2.93 -6.46 -0.65
CA GLY A 153 4.05 -5.66 -1.17
C GLY A 153 4.91 -5.13 -0.03
N TYR A 154 4.30 -4.60 1.02
CA TYR A 154 4.99 -4.15 2.23
C TYR A 154 5.70 -5.30 2.96
N GLU A 155 5.06 -6.47 3.09
CA GLU A 155 5.71 -7.65 3.65
C GLU A 155 6.90 -8.11 2.80
N ALA A 156 6.79 -8.01 1.47
CA ALA A 156 7.89 -8.32 0.54
C ALA A 156 9.07 -7.34 0.69
N GLU A 157 8.82 -6.04 0.89
CA GLU A 157 9.84 -5.04 1.19
C GLU A 157 10.66 -5.49 2.42
N GLY A 158 9.99 -5.80 3.54
CA GLY A 158 10.66 -6.25 4.75
C GLY A 158 11.44 -7.56 4.58
N ILE A 159 10.92 -8.51 3.76
CA ILE A 159 11.66 -9.75 3.44
C ILE A 159 12.92 -9.45 2.66
N LEU A 160 12.84 -8.60 1.63
CA LEU A 160 13.96 -8.26 0.77
C LEU A 160 15.01 -7.42 1.51
N GLU A 161 14.60 -6.44 2.33
CA GLU A 161 15.52 -5.70 3.18
C GLU A 161 16.30 -6.60 4.15
N GLY A 162 15.62 -7.59 4.75
CA GLY A 162 16.25 -8.63 5.57
C GLY A 162 17.22 -9.55 4.81
N GLN A 163 17.20 -9.52 3.49
CA GLN A 163 18.13 -10.21 2.58
C GLN A 163 19.13 -9.25 1.92
N ASP A 164 19.31 -8.05 2.50
CA ASP A 164 20.26 -7.03 2.06
C ASP A 164 19.96 -6.33 0.73
N PHE A 165 18.73 -6.39 0.22
CA PHE A 165 18.29 -5.53 -0.87
C PHE A 165 18.14 -4.08 -0.36
N LYS A 166 18.78 -3.12 -1.03
CA LYS A 166 18.86 -1.72 -0.55
C LYS A 166 17.86 -0.80 -1.25
N LYS A 167 17.38 -1.19 -2.43
CA LYS A 167 16.51 -0.37 -3.28
C LYS A 167 15.18 -1.09 -3.48
N VAL A 168 14.36 -1.11 -2.44
CA VAL A 168 13.02 -1.73 -2.50
C VAL A 168 11.98 -0.66 -2.22
N ARG A 169 10.96 -0.58 -3.06
CA ARG A 169 9.79 0.28 -2.87
C ARG A 169 8.50 -0.51 -3.06
N VAL A 170 7.42 -0.02 -2.47
CA VAL A 170 6.09 -0.65 -2.53
C VAL A 170 5.15 0.19 -3.37
N MET A 171 4.56 -0.37 -4.41
CA MET A 171 3.52 0.30 -5.19
C MET A 171 2.23 0.42 -4.36
N GLU A 172 1.91 1.64 -3.95
CA GLU A 172 0.77 1.96 -3.10
C GLU A 172 -0.55 1.68 -3.80
N GLY A 173 -1.48 1.06 -3.07
CA GLY A 173 -2.77 0.63 -3.60
C GLY A 173 -2.70 -0.63 -4.47
N GLY A 174 -1.51 -1.13 -4.78
CA GLY A 174 -1.29 -2.32 -5.59
C GLY A 174 -1.93 -2.23 -6.97
N ILE A 175 -2.23 -3.39 -7.58
CA ILE A 175 -2.82 -3.42 -8.94
C ILE A 175 -4.25 -2.88 -8.97
N VAL A 176 -4.97 -2.86 -7.85
CA VAL A 176 -6.34 -2.31 -7.78
C VAL A 176 -6.34 -0.79 -7.96
N ALA A 177 -5.30 -0.09 -7.49
CA ALA A 177 -5.14 1.35 -7.66
C ALA A 177 -4.34 1.74 -8.92
N TRP A 178 -4.00 0.77 -9.77
CA TRP A 178 -3.28 1.01 -11.02
C TRP A 178 -4.24 1.52 -12.10
N PRO A 179 -4.16 2.81 -12.51
CA PRO A 179 -5.16 3.41 -13.41
C PRO A 179 -4.82 3.25 -14.90
N PHE A 180 -3.77 2.50 -15.21
CA PHE A 180 -3.28 2.32 -16.57
C PHE A 180 -3.66 0.94 -17.13
N GLU A 181 -3.24 0.67 -18.36
CA GLU A 181 -3.53 -0.57 -19.04
C GLU A 181 -3.08 -1.80 -18.26
N CYS A 182 -3.98 -2.79 -18.19
CA CYS A 182 -3.76 -4.11 -17.62
C CYS A 182 -4.07 -5.18 -18.67
N GLU A 183 -3.37 -6.30 -18.58
CA GLU A 183 -3.65 -7.52 -19.37
C GLU A 183 -4.53 -8.48 -18.56
N LYS A 184 -5.43 -9.18 -19.24
CA LYS A 184 -6.28 -10.24 -18.66
C LYS A 184 -5.81 -11.61 -19.10
#